data_6d150b2ef4da874348c7467bf51844d8
#
_entry.id   6d150b2ef4da874348c7467bf51844d8
#
_cell.length_a   1.000
_cell.length_b   1.000
_cell.length_c   1.000
_cell.angle_alpha   90.00
_cell.angle_beta   90.00
_cell.angle_gamma   90.00
#
_symmetry.space_group_name_H-M   'P 1'
#
loop_
_entity.id
_entity.type
_entity.pdbx_description
1 polymer ?
#
loop_
_entity_poly.entity_id
_entity_poly.type
_entity_poly.pdbx_seq_one_letter_code
_entity_poly.pdbx_strand_id
1 'polypeptide(L)'
;MGVISAVFWGVVVLSVLVFVHEGGHFLAARACGMRVTEFFLGMPCRIRASRKSKKYGTEFGVTPILLGGYTRICGMEGSQDELLSECFAIVQREGRVLASDVAAELGVDLDRAYDLLATLCDWASIRPYYDPDKGEFPNQGSFPEAFETLARDAHMLTEYDSGHDFSQDGSTTYAEPRPVTDPDAALADEKSHTYLGKGFLRRVLTLFAGPLVNVVVAFAIVTASLSIVGVTSAVNSNKLGGVESGSYAYKAGLRAGDRITAIGGTSTSDWNGVVTALDGVLGTRKDFTVTYERSGRSHTANVSVNGKKVKVFGIDAQSRQVRLPVWQSALAALQYGQEVAKFAVQLIIPQQTMKTLSSASSVVGISAAASQAAASGVNDLLLFIAMVSMSLGFMNLLPIPPLDGGKILIEVIQLIVRKPLSLRAQTIVSYVGLAFFAFIFVFALKNDITRLVLG
;
A
#
# COMPACT_ATOMS: atom_id res chain seq x y z
N MET A 1 2.47 24.57 -8.14
CA MET A 1 3.17 23.94 -7.00
C MET A 1 4.53 23.44 -7.46
N GLY A 2 5.57 23.54 -6.64
CA GLY A 2 6.90 23.11 -7.06
C GLY A 2 7.03 21.59 -7.09
N VAL A 3 7.86 21.06 -7.98
CA VAL A 3 8.18 19.63 -8.10
C VAL A 3 8.66 19.04 -6.76
N ILE A 4 9.42 19.82 -5.99
CA ILE A 4 9.93 19.42 -4.66
C ILE A 4 8.77 19.09 -3.70
N SER A 5 7.72 19.90 -3.66
CA SER A 5 6.54 19.66 -2.82
C SER A 5 5.81 18.37 -3.24
N ALA A 6 5.66 18.13 -4.54
CA ALA A 6 5.02 16.91 -5.04
C ALA A 6 5.83 15.67 -4.64
N VAL A 7 7.16 15.68 -4.84
CA VAL A 7 8.03 14.57 -4.43
C VAL A 7 7.96 14.33 -2.93
N PHE A 8 8.06 15.38 -2.11
CA PHE A 8 8.00 15.27 -0.65
C PHE A 8 6.68 14.63 -0.18
N TRP A 9 5.53 15.18 -0.59
CA TRP A 9 4.24 14.66 -0.17
C TRP A 9 3.92 13.29 -0.76
N GLY A 10 4.38 13.01 -1.98
CA GLY A 10 4.27 11.68 -2.58
C GLY A 10 5.01 10.63 -1.75
N VAL A 11 6.26 10.92 -1.36
CA VAL A 11 7.05 10.02 -0.49
C VAL A 11 6.38 9.85 0.87
N VAL A 12 5.90 10.91 1.51
CA VAL A 12 5.24 10.83 2.82
C VAL A 12 3.98 9.95 2.74
N VAL A 13 3.11 10.18 1.76
CA VAL A 13 1.87 9.41 1.58
C VAL A 13 2.18 7.94 1.33
N LEU A 14 3.07 7.64 0.37
CA LEU A 14 3.43 6.26 0.06
C LEU A 14 4.07 5.55 1.26
N SER A 15 4.95 6.23 2.00
CA SER A 15 5.58 5.68 3.20
C SER A 15 4.57 5.30 4.28
N VAL A 16 3.58 6.17 4.54
CA VAL A 16 2.50 5.88 5.51
C VAL A 16 1.68 4.68 5.05
N LEU A 17 1.30 4.62 3.79
CA LEU A 17 0.49 3.53 3.24
C LEU A 17 1.20 2.19 3.30
N VAL A 18 2.47 2.16 2.92
CA VAL A 18 3.29 0.95 2.96
C VAL A 18 3.53 0.52 4.41
N PHE A 19 3.84 1.45 5.32
CA PHE A 19 4.01 1.13 6.74
C PHE A 19 2.75 0.48 7.33
N VAL A 20 1.57 0.99 7.02
CA VAL A 20 0.29 0.42 7.46
C VAL A 20 0.08 -0.97 6.88
N HIS A 21 0.36 -1.15 5.59
CA HIS A 21 0.24 -2.41 4.87
C HIS A 21 1.16 -3.49 5.45
N GLU A 22 2.46 -3.21 5.52
CA GLU A 22 3.46 -4.13 6.08
C GLU A 22 3.19 -4.42 7.57
N GLY A 23 2.70 -3.42 8.30
CA GLY A 23 2.25 -3.57 9.68
C GLY A 23 1.14 -4.62 9.83
N GLY A 24 0.23 -4.70 8.86
CA GLY A 24 -0.80 -5.74 8.79
C GLY A 24 -0.21 -7.14 8.70
N HIS A 25 0.71 -7.36 7.78
CA HIS A 25 1.43 -8.63 7.63
C HIS A 25 2.22 -9.01 8.87
N PHE A 26 2.98 -8.04 9.42
CA PHE A 26 3.74 -8.23 10.65
C PHE A 26 2.87 -8.70 11.81
N LEU A 27 1.79 -7.97 12.10
CA LEU A 27 0.90 -8.28 13.22
C LEU A 27 0.23 -9.64 13.05
N ALA A 28 -0.24 -9.96 11.86
CA ALA A 28 -0.88 -11.24 11.57
C ALA A 28 0.11 -12.41 11.65
N ALA A 29 1.31 -12.27 11.10
CA ALA A 29 2.36 -13.28 11.19
C ALA A 29 2.70 -13.59 12.66
N ARG A 30 2.92 -12.53 13.46
CA ARG A 30 3.21 -12.67 14.90
C ARG A 30 2.05 -13.30 15.66
N ALA A 31 0.81 -12.89 15.39
CA ALA A 31 -0.39 -13.48 16.00
C ALA A 31 -0.58 -14.97 15.63
N CYS A 32 -0.14 -15.37 14.43
CA CYS A 32 -0.14 -16.74 13.96
C CYS A 32 1.05 -17.58 14.49
N GLY A 33 1.95 -16.99 15.28
CA GLY A 33 3.14 -17.66 15.81
C GLY A 33 4.21 -17.92 14.76
N MET A 34 4.36 -17.01 13.78
CA MET A 34 5.43 -17.02 12.79
C MET A 34 6.57 -16.13 13.26
N ARG A 35 7.81 -16.52 13.00
CA ARG A 35 8.99 -15.68 13.18
C ARG A 35 9.01 -14.59 12.11
N VAL A 36 9.39 -13.37 12.51
CA VAL A 36 9.59 -12.23 11.61
C VAL A 36 10.93 -11.61 11.93
N THR A 37 11.87 -11.66 10.99
CA THR A 37 13.25 -11.19 11.20
C THR A 37 13.41 -9.71 10.93
N GLU A 38 12.74 -9.17 9.91
CA GLU A 38 12.90 -7.79 9.50
C GLU A 38 11.55 -7.11 9.23
N PHE A 39 11.44 -5.85 9.62
CA PHE A 39 10.34 -4.93 9.27
C PHE A 39 10.95 -3.59 8.89
N PHE A 40 10.92 -3.26 7.61
CA PHE A 40 11.56 -2.06 7.10
C PHE A 40 10.61 -1.17 6.30
N LEU A 41 10.74 0.12 6.52
CA LEU A 41 10.20 1.14 5.64
C LEU A 41 11.27 1.50 4.60
N GLY A 42 10.92 1.36 3.34
CA GLY A 42 11.81 1.52 2.19
C GLY A 42 12.25 0.19 1.58
N MET A 43 12.71 0.24 0.35
CA MET A 43 13.19 -0.93 -0.40
C MET A 43 14.49 -1.47 0.18
N PRO A 44 14.79 -2.78 0.07
CA PRO A 44 16.04 -3.36 0.53
C PRO A 44 17.25 -2.60 -0.03
N CYS A 45 18.13 -2.15 0.86
CA CYS A 45 19.33 -1.37 0.51
C CYS A 45 20.46 -1.66 1.50
N ARG A 46 21.73 -1.52 1.04
CA ARG A 46 22.91 -1.67 1.91
C ARG A 46 22.96 -0.60 3.02
N ILE A 47 22.48 0.62 2.70
CA ILE A 47 22.41 1.72 3.68
C ILE A 47 21.09 1.57 4.40
N ARG A 48 21.14 1.30 5.71
CA ARG A 48 19.94 1.17 6.55
C ARG A 48 20.19 1.69 7.96
N ALA A 49 19.16 2.28 8.56
CA ALA A 49 19.13 2.62 9.97
C ALA A 49 18.12 1.72 10.65
N SER A 50 18.56 0.93 11.62
CA SER A 50 17.73 -0.09 12.24
C SER A 50 18.00 -0.28 13.71
N ARG A 51 17.03 -0.87 14.40
CA ARG A 51 17.12 -1.30 15.80
C ARG A 51 16.42 -2.62 15.99
N LYS A 52 17.09 -3.57 16.62
CA LYS A 52 16.54 -4.87 16.97
C LYS A 52 15.65 -4.76 18.22
N SER A 53 14.45 -5.31 18.14
CA SER A 53 13.51 -5.38 19.28
C SER A 53 13.92 -6.49 20.22
N LYS A 54 14.08 -6.17 21.51
CA LYS A 54 14.33 -7.19 22.55
C LYS A 54 13.14 -8.14 22.76
N LYS A 55 11.92 -7.69 22.44
CA LYS A 55 10.69 -8.46 22.67
C LYS A 55 10.38 -9.43 21.53
N TYR A 56 10.74 -9.06 20.29
CA TYR A 56 10.35 -9.79 19.10
C TYR A 56 11.52 -10.37 18.32
N GLY A 57 12.76 -10.01 18.67
CA GLY A 57 13.95 -10.30 17.86
C GLY A 57 13.97 -9.57 16.51
N THR A 58 12.82 -9.10 16.05
CA THR A 58 12.66 -8.42 14.76
C THR A 58 13.49 -7.15 14.69
N GLU A 59 14.21 -6.96 13.60
CA GLU A 59 14.91 -5.73 13.26
C GLU A 59 13.95 -4.75 12.59
N PHE A 60 13.69 -3.63 13.26
CA PHE A 60 12.89 -2.52 12.73
C PHE A 60 13.78 -1.46 12.16
N GLY A 61 13.53 -1.02 10.94
CA GLY A 61 14.41 -0.06 10.31
C GLY A 61 13.80 0.74 9.17
N VAL A 62 14.63 1.64 8.65
CA VAL A 62 14.31 2.47 7.50
C VAL A 62 15.50 2.48 6.54
N THR A 63 15.20 2.49 5.25
CA THR A 63 16.19 2.64 4.17
C THR A 63 15.94 3.94 3.41
N PRO A 64 16.93 4.48 2.70
CA PRO A 64 16.76 5.76 1.98
C PRO A 64 15.83 5.71 0.78
N ILE A 65 15.48 4.50 0.28
CA ILE A 65 14.60 4.34 -0.89
C ILE A 65 13.15 4.14 -0.39
N LEU A 66 12.49 5.24 -0.03
CA LEU A 66 11.16 5.25 0.61
C LEU A 66 9.99 5.03 -0.38
N LEU A 67 10.20 4.22 -1.43
CA LEU A 67 9.16 3.87 -2.42
C LEU A 67 8.46 2.55 -2.14
N GLY A 68 8.70 1.97 -0.97
CA GLY A 68 8.16 0.67 -0.57
C GLY A 68 8.44 0.37 0.89
N GLY A 69 8.32 -0.89 1.24
CA GLY A 69 8.67 -1.47 2.53
C GLY A 69 8.65 -2.98 2.41
N TYR A 70 9.07 -3.67 3.46
CA TYR A 70 8.95 -5.12 3.49
C TYR A 70 8.92 -5.66 4.91
N THR A 71 8.24 -6.78 5.03
CA THR A 71 8.18 -7.60 6.25
C THR A 71 8.73 -8.99 5.91
N ARG A 72 9.90 -9.35 6.46
CA ARG A 72 10.48 -10.66 6.22
C ARG A 72 9.93 -11.67 7.21
N ILE A 73 8.95 -12.45 6.75
CA ILE A 73 8.34 -13.56 7.50
C ILE A 73 9.11 -14.83 7.15
N CYS A 74 9.61 -15.53 8.16
CA CYS A 74 10.42 -16.73 7.99
C CYS A 74 9.68 -17.83 7.23
N GLY A 75 10.37 -18.44 6.26
CA GLY A 75 9.85 -19.57 5.47
C GLY A 75 8.80 -19.17 4.43
N MET A 76 8.74 -17.91 3.98
CA MET A 76 7.96 -17.53 2.79
C MET A 76 8.69 -17.85 1.50
N GLU A 77 10.01 -17.80 1.54
CA GLU A 77 10.91 -18.14 0.45
C GLU A 77 11.76 -19.33 0.91
N GLY A 78 11.97 -20.32 0.10
CA GLY A 78 12.81 -21.44 0.46
C GLY A 78 12.37 -22.75 -0.18
N SER A 79 13.35 -23.62 -0.37
CA SER A 79 13.14 -24.97 -0.92
C SER A 79 12.80 -25.95 0.21
N GLN A 80 12.03 -26.97 -0.12
CA GLN A 80 11.89 -28.17 0.70
C GLN A 80 12.87 -29.18 0.13
N ASP A 81 14.07 -29.26 0.70
CA ASP A 81 15.08 -30.26 0.34
C ASP A 81 15.10 -31.37 1.40
N GLU A 82 15.28 -32.61 0.97
CA GLU A 82 15.33 -33.77 1.85
C GLU A 82 16.52 -33.79 2.81
N LEU A 83 17.61 -33.07 2.46
CA LEU A 83 18.81 -32.97 3.28
C LEU A 83 18.78 -31.83 4.33
N LEU A 84 17.66 -31.10 4.43
CA LEU A 84 17.57 -29.99 5.39
C LEU A 84 17.71 -30.45 6.85
N SER A 85 17.17 -31.63 7.22
CA SER A 85 17.27 -32.17 8.58
C SER A 85 18.70 -32.55 8.93
N GLU A 86 19.42 -33.17 8.00
CA GLU A 86 20.82 -33.53 8.19
C GLU A 86 21.71 -32.28 8.25
N CYS A 87 21.50 -31.32 7.34
CA CYS A 87 22.20 -30.04 7.37
C CYS A 87 21.97 -29.30 8.71
N PHE A 88 20.73 -29.24 9.18
CA PHE A 88 20.42 -28.64 10.48
C PHE A 88 21.13 -29.36 11.62
N ALA A 89 21.14 -30.69 11.63
CA ALA A 89 21.81 -31.49 12.67
C ALA A 89 23.32 -31.25 12.69
N ILE A 90 23.98 -31.10 11.53
CA ILE A 90 25.42 -30.79 11.44
C ILE A 90 25.69 -29.44 12.11
N VAL A 91 24.92 -28.39 11.74
CA VAL A 91 25.10 -27.05 12.35
C VAL A 91 24.86 -27.08 13.86
N GLN A 92 23.83 -27.80 14.32
CA GLN A 92 23.52 -27.91 15.76
C GLN A 92 24.60 -28.69 16.53
N ARG A 93 25.22 -29.70 15.91
CA ARG A 93 26.29 -30.49 16.53
C ARG A 93 27.58 -29.69 16.70
N GLU A 94 27.96 -28.94 15.66
CA GLU A 94 29.26 -28.23 15.63
C GLU A 94 29.18 -26.83 16.25
N GLY A 95 27.97 -26.25 16.32
CA GLY A 95 27.76 -24.87 16.78
C GLY A 95 28.12 -23.82 15.72
N ARG A 96 29.27 -23.95 15.05
CA ARG A 96 29.68 -23.12 13.90
C ARG A 96 30.31 -24.02 12.84
N VAL A 97 29.92 -23.85 11.58
CA VAL A 97 30.34 -24.66 10.45
C VAL A 97 30.76 -23.77 9.28
N LEU A 98 31.64 -24.27 8.41
CA LEU A 98 31.86 -23.72 7.07
C LEU A 98 30.93 -24.39 6.08
N ALA A 99 30.43 -23.64 5.09
CA ALA A 99 29.61 -24.20 4.01
C ALA A 99 30.32 -25.35 3.25
N SER A 100 31.64 -25.27 3.10
CA SER A 100 32.49 -26.32 2.52
C SER A 100 32.45 -27.62 3.32
N ASP A 101 32.44 -27.54 4.65
CA ASP A 101 32.44 -28.71 5.52
C ASP A 101 31.07 -29.40 5.48
N VAL A 102 29.99 -28.61 5.46
CA VAL A 102 28.63 -29.12 5.27
C VAL A 102 28.48 -29.78 3.91
N ALA A 103 29.03 -29.19 2.83
CA ALA A 103 29.03 -29.78 1.50
C ALA A 103 29.76 -31.14 1.46
N ALA A 104 30.93 -31.21 2.10
CA ALA A 104 31.73 -32.44 2.16
C ALA A 104 31.03 -33.55 2.97
N GLU A 105 30.43 -33.20 4.13
CA GLU A 105 29.74 -34.18 4.99
C GLU A 105 28.46 -34.72 4.35
N LEU A 106 27.68 -33.86 3.68
CA LEU A 106 26.44 -34.24 2.99
C LEU A 106 26.70 -34.86 1.61
N GLY A 107 27.95 -34.82 1.09
CA GLY A 107 28.28 -35.29 -0.25
C GLY A 107 27.60 -34.51 -1.38
N VAL A 108 27.38 -33.22 -1.22
CA VAL A 108 26.76 -32.35 -2.20
C VAL A 108 27.76 -31.27 -2.70
N ASP A 109 27.38 -30.60 -3.79
CA ASP A 109 28.17 -29.47 -4.25
C ASP A 109 27.99 -28.24 -3.28
N LEU A 110 28.93 -27.30 -3.39
CA LEU A 110 28.96 -26.13 -2.51
C LEU A 110 27.71 -25.23 -2.68
N ASP A 111 27.18 -25.11 -3.90
CA ASP A 111 25.99 -24.27 -4.18
C ASP A 111 24.77 -24.85 -3.47
N ARG A 112 24.57 -26.18 -3.51
CA ARG A 112 23.49 -26.85 -2.78
C ARG A 112 23.66 -26.74 -1.28
N ALA A 113 24.87 -26.80 -0.74
CA ALA A 113 25.10 -26.57 0.69
C ALA A 113 24.72 -25.13 1.10
N TYR A 114 25.06 -24.13 0.29
CA TYR A 114 24.60 -22.76 0.51
C TYR A 114 23.08 -22.61 0.45
N ASP A 115 22.40 -23.29 -0.47
CA ASP A 115 20.92 -23.28 -0.58
C ASP A 115 20.26 -23.86 0.68
N LEU A 116 20.79 -24.96 1.21
CA LEU A 116 20.33 -25.57 2.47
C LEU A 116 20.53 -24.62 3.66
N LEU A 117 21.75 -24.09 3.81
CA LEU A 117 22.08 -23.15 4.88
C LEU A 117 21.28 -21.83 4.78
N ALA A 118 21.09 -21.32 3.56
CA ALA A 118 20.25 -20.13 3.32
C ALA A 118 18.80 -20.37 3.71
N THR A 119 18.26 -21.57 3.41
CA THR A 119 16.90 -21.94 3.81
C THR A 119 16.75 -21.98 5.34
N LEU A 120 17.73 -22.56 6.05
CA LEU A 120 17.73 -22.57 7.51
C LEU A 120 17.91 -21.16 8.12
N CYS A 121 18.65 -20.28 7.46
CA CYS A 121 18.75 -18.85 7.84
C CYS A 121 17.42 -18.12 7.62
N ASP A 122 16.73 -18.38 6.50
CA ASP A 122 15.40 -17.81 6.23
C ASP A 122 14.37 -18.25 7.28
N TRP A 123 14.50 -19.48 7.82
CA TRP A 123 13.66 -19.96 8.92
C TRP A 123 14.02 -19.37 10.29
N ALA A 124 15.10 -18.57 10.34
CA ALA A 124 15.71 -18.12 11.60
C ALA A 124 15.98 -19.27 12.57
N SER A 125 16.48 -20.39 12.04
CA SER A 125 16.91 -21.59 12.78
C SER A 125 18.40 -21.57 13.03
N ILE A 126 19.17 -20.96 12.12
CA ILE A 126 20.60 -20.66 12.21
C ILE A 126 20.84 -19.22 11.72
N ARG A 127 22.06 -18.74 11.84
CA ARG A 127 22.43 -17.43 11.30
C ARG A 127 23.77 -17.46 10.54
N PRO A 128 23.98 -16.56 9.55
CA PRO A 128 25.28 -16.37 8.95
C PRO A 128 26.24 -15.72 9.96
N TYR A 129 27.50 -16.15 9.97
CA TYR A 129 28.57 -15.55 10.75
C TYR A 129 29.53 -14.83 9.81
N TYR A 130 29.58 -13.52 9.92
CA TYR A 130 30.49 -12.66 9.16
C TYR A 130 31.77 -12.46 9.96
N ASP A 131 32.91 -12.91 9.43
CA ASP A 131 34.20 -12.83 10.05
C ASP A 131 34.89 -11.48 9.73
N PRO A 132 35.02 -10.56 10.71
CA PRO A 132 35.63 -9.28 10.48
C PRO A 132 37.12 -9.39 10.06
N ASP A 133 37.83 -10.43 10.52
CA ASP A 133 39.24 -10.64 10.19
C ASP A 133 39.44 -11.05 8.73
N LYS A 134 38.38 -11.64 8.10
CA LYS A 134 38.34 -11.94 6.67
C LYS A 134 37.78 -10.77 5.84
N GLY A 135 37.41 -9.65 6.47
CA GLY A 135 36.81 -8.51 5.80
C GLY A 135 35.33 -8.73 5.43
N GLU A 136 34.68 -9.71 6.05
CA GLU A 136 33.26 -9.95 5.87
C GLU A 136 32.43 -9.02 6.75
N PHE A 137 31.27 -8.58 6.26
CA PHE A 137 30.36 -7.73 7.03
C PHE A 137 28.90 -8.00 6.67
N PRO A 138 27.98 -7.83 7.63
CA PRO A 138 26.54 -7.93 7.35
C PRO A 138 26.15 -6.98 6.20
N ASN A 139 25.27 -7.42 5.32
CA ASN A 139 24.80 -6.69 4.13
C ASN A 139 25.82 -6.57 2.96
N GLN A 140 26.84 -7.38 2.93
CA GLN A 140 27.78 -7.43 1.80
C GLN A 140 27.14 -7.96 0.49
N GLY A 141 25.91 -8.47 0.55
CA GLY A 141 25.15 -8.93 -0.63
C GLY A 141 25.41 -10.39 -1.02
N SER A 142 26.29 -11.08 -0.30
CA SER A 142 26.56 -12.53 -0.40
C SER A 142 26.57 -13.13 0.99
N PHE A 143 26.29 -14.42 1.09
CA PHE A 143 26.48 -15.15 2.33
C PHE A 143 27.96 -15.25 2.68
N PRO A 144 28.33 -15.30 3.99
CA PRO A 144 29.67 -15.57 4.44
C PRO A 144 30.01 -17.06 4.25
N GLU A 145 31.26 -17.42 4.47
CA GLU A 145 31.70 -18.83 4.44
C GLU A 145 31.17 -19.63 5.63
N ALA A 146 30.90 -18.99 6.76
CA ALA A 146 30.52 -19.65 8.02
C ALA A 146 29.08 -19.37 8.44
N PHE A 147 28.48 -20.37 9.08
CA PHE A 147 27.14 -20.33 9.66
C PHE A 147 27.18 -20.87 11.09
N GLU A 148 26.28 -20.39 11.97
CA GLU A 148 26.29 -20.77 13.36
C GLU A 148 24.89 -20.90 13.96
N THR A 149 24.81 -21.63 15.08
CA THR A 149 23.59 -21.78 15.86
C THR A 149 23.13 -20.45 16.45
N LEU A 150 21.80 -20.28 16.55
CA LEU A 150 21.20 -19.19 17.31
C LEU A 150 21.21 -19.48 18.81
N ALA A 151 21.24 -18.44 19.62
CA ALA A 151 20.96 -18.53 21.03
C ALA A 151 19.53 -19.07 21.25
N ARG A 152 19.39 -19.94 22.26
CA ARG A 152 18.10 -20.54 22.66
C ARG A 152 17.88 -20.35 24.14
N ASP A 153 16.63 -20.10 24.54
CA ASP A 153 16.25 -20.11 25.95
C ASP A 153 16.08 -21.53 26.50
N ALA A 154 15.74 -21.66 27.78
CA ALA A 154 15.51 -22.93 28.41
C ALA A 154 14.37 -23.79 27.80
N HIS A 155 13.47 -23.15 27.03
CA HIS A 155 12.38 -23.78 26.29
C HIS A 155 12.67 -23.99 24.82
N MET A 156 13.92 -23.84 24.38
CA MET A 156 14.38 -23.98 23.01
C MET A 156 13.90 -22.87 22.05
N LEU A 157 13.30 -21.79 22.59
CA LEU A 157 12.87 -20.66 21.79
C LEU A 157 14.05 -19.78 21.38
N THR A 158 13.99 -19.26 20.17
CA THR A 158 14.92 -18.24 19.67
C THR A 158 14.45 -16.84 20.05
N GLU A 159 15.29 -15.85 19.88
CA GLU A 159 14.92 -14.43 20.06
C GLU A 159 13.75 -13.98 19.18
N TYR A 160 13.45 -14.69 18.09
CA TYR A 160 12.34 -14.41 17.18
C TYR A 160 11.02 -15.03 17.62
N ASP A 161 11.05 -15.95 18.59
CA ASP A 161 9.85 -16.61 19.10
C ASP A 161 9.18 -15.75 20.17
N SER A 162 7.84 -15.84 20.26
CA SER A 162 7.11 -15.11 21.28
C SER A 162 7.27 -15.80 22.65
N GLY A 163 7.57 -15.01 23.69
CA GLY A 163 7.69 -15.50 25.05
C GLY A 163 9.05 -16.05 25.42
N HIS A 164 10.08 -15.89 24.57
CA HIS A 164 11.44 -16.26 24.92
C HIS A 164 11.95 -15.52 26.17
N ASP A 165 12.74 -16.20 26.98
CA ASP A 165 13.35 -15.65 28.20
C ASP A 165 14.76 -16.22 28.39
N PHE A 166 15.77 -15.47 27.96
CA PHE A 166 17.19 -15.83 28.06
C PHE A 166 17.79 -15.61 29.46
N SER A 167 17.01 -15.16 30.42
CA SER A 167 17.50 -14.99 31.80
C SER A 167 17.44 -16.29 32.62
N GLN A 168 16.82 -17.34 32.08
CA GLN A 168 16.65 -18.62 32.75
C GLN A 168 17.90 -19.50 32.59
N ASP A 169 18.20 -20.30 33.61
CA ASP A 169 19.26 -21.31 33.56
C ASP A 169 18.95 -22.35 32.46
N GLY A 170 19.99 -22.72 31.71
CA GLY A 170 19.86 -23.61 30.54
C GLY A 170 19.71 -22.89 29.21
N SER A 171 19.68 -21.55 29.23
CA SER A 171 19.80 -20.76 27.98
C SER A 171 21.20 -20.89 27.37
N THR A 172 21.29 -20.94 26.04
CA THR A 172 22.54 -21.05 25.31
C THR A 172 22.86 -19.76 24.56
N THR A 173 24.13 -19.61 24.20
CA THR A 173 24.62 -18.49 23.39
C THR A 173 24.76 -18.84 21.91
N TYR A 174 25.12 -17.85 21.09
CA TYR A 174 25.44 -18.10 19.68
C TYR A 174 26.65 -19.00 19.52
N ALA A 175 26.69 -19.79 18.45
CA ALA A 175 27.74 -20.76 18.14
C ALA A 175 27.93 -21.88 19.19
N GLU A 176 27.04 -22.01 20.15
CA GLU A 176 27.12 -23.09 21.13
C GLU A 176 26.57 -24.39 20.56
N PRO A 177 27.36 -25.50 20.59
CA PRO A 177 26.90 -26.79 20.12
C PRO A 177 25.71 -27.32 20.89
N ARG A 178 24.75 -27.86 20.16
CA ARG A 178 23.55 -28.47 20.72
C ARG A 178 23.12 -29.66 19.87
N PRO A 179 23.77 -30.82 20.04
CA PRO A 179 23.45 -32.01 19.27
C PRO A 179 21.98 -32.41 19.42
N VAL A 180 21.31 -32.64 18.30
CA VAL A 180 19.91 -33.09 18.26
C VAL A 180 19.88 -34.62 18.13
N THR A 181 19.01 -35.27 18.89
CA THR A 181 18.87 -36.74 18.86
C THR A 181 18.00 -37.23 17.71
N ASP A 182 17.02 -36.42 17.31
CA ASP A 182 16.13 -36.67 16.18
C ASP A 182 16.12 -35.44 15.27
N PRO A 183 16.91 -35.44 14.18
CA PRO A 183 16.99 -34.32 13.27
C PRO A 183 15.67 -33.97 12.59
N ASP A 184 14.85 -34.96 12.27
CA ASP A 184 13.58 -34.74 11.57
C ASP A 184 12.55 -34.10 12.51
N ALA A 185 12.46 -34.57 13.75
CA ALA A 185 11.59 -33.95 14.74
C ALA A 185 12.02 -32.52 15.07
N ALA A 186 13.34 -32.28 15.22
CA ALA A 186 13.86 -30.96 15.48
C ALA A 186 13.63 -29.98 14.30
N LEU A 187 13.83 -30.43 13.07
CA LEU A 187 13.53 -29.64 11.86
C LEU A 187 12.02 -29.36 11.75
N ALA A 188 11.15 -30.32 12.08
CA ALA A 188 9.70 -30.16 12.07
C ALA A 188 9.24 -29.09 13.08
N ASP A 189 9.88 -29.04 14.25
CA ASP A 189 9.65 -28.00 15.26
C ASP A 189 10.05 -26.63 14.71
N GLU A 190 11.27 -26.48 14.17
CA GLU A 190 11.72 -25.24 13.53
C GLU A 190 10.76 -24.77 12.42
N LYS A 191 10.36 -25.69 11.55
CA LYS A 191 9.39 -25.42 10.49
C LYS A 191 8.06 -24.93 11.05
N SER A 192 7.65 -25.41 12.22
CA SER A 192 6.37 -25.04 12.85
C SER A 192 6.28 -23.53 13.15
N HIS A 193 7.42 -22.83 13.30
CA HIS A 193 7.55 -21.39 13.53
C HIS A 193 7.65 -20.55 12.26
N THR A 194 7.61 -21.18 11.09
CA THR A 194 7.68 -20.54 9.77
C THR A 194 6.32 -20.41 9.10
N TYR A 195 6.25 -19.61 8.03
CA TYR A 195 5.06 -19.50 7.20
C TYR A 195 4.62 -20.86 6.62
N LEU A 196 5.55 -21.63 6.04
CA LEU A 196 5.27 -22.95 5.46
C LEU A 196 4.81 -23.99 6.50
N GLY A 197 5.21 -23.83 7.76
CA GLY A 197 4.79 -24.70 8.85
C GLY A 197 3.37 -24.43 9.35
N LYS A 198 2.75 -23.32 8.95
CA LYS A 198 1.38 -23.01 9.37
C LYS A 198 0.33 -23.58 8.43
N GLY A 199 -0.84 -23.89 8.98
CA GLY A 199 -1.97 -24.34 8.19
C GLY A 199 -2.48 -23.24 7.23
N PHE A 200 -3.19 -23.67 6.16
CA PHE A 200 -3.71 -22.82 5.10
C PHE A 200 -4.38 -21.52 5.59
N LEU A 201 -5.30 -21.60 6.55
CA LEU A 201 -6.01 -20.42 7.04
C LEU A 201 -5.08 -19.36 7.67
N ARG A 202 -4.05 -19.79 8.42
CA ARG A 202 -3.08 -18.85 9.03
C ARG A 202 -2.21 -18.19 7.97
N ARG A 203 -1.82 -18.92 6.91
CA ARG A 203 -1.07 -18.39 5.78
C ARG A 203 -1.89 -17.36 5.02
N VAL A 204 -3.13 -17.71 4.65
CA VAL A 204 -4.05 -16.78 3.97
C VAL A 204 -4.34 -15.54 4.82
N LEU A 205 -4.59 -15.72 6.14
CA LEU A 205 -4.82 -14.60 7.06
C LEU A 205 -3.62 -13.63 7.08
N THR A 206 -2.40 -14.17 7.09
CA THR A 206 -1.18 -13.36 7.07
C THR A 206 -1.06 -12.55 5.77
N LEU A 207 -1.34 -13.17 4.61
CA LEU A 207 -1.33 -12.47 3.31
C LEU A 207 -2.47 -11.46 3.17
N PHE A 208 -3.64 -11.77 3.70
CA PHE A 208 -4.81 -10.89 3.63
C PHE A 208 -4.72 -9.67 4.56
N ALA A 209 -3.94 -9.78 5.64
CA ALA A 209 -3.89 -8.77 6.70
C ALA A 209 -3.34 -7.42 6.24
N GLY A 210 -2.33 -7.38 5.37
CA GLY A 210 -1.82 -6.14 4.80
C GLY A 210 -2.89 -5.34 4.05
N PRO A 211 -3.50 -5.91 3.00
CA PRO A 211 -4.62 -5.31 2.31
C PRO A 211 -5.78 -4.92 3.22
N LEU A 212 -6.16 -5.80 4.14
CA LEU A 212 -7.27 -5.57 5.06
C LEU A 212 -7.04 -4.35 5.95
N VAL A 213 -5.84 -4.20 6.54
CA VAL A 213 -5.54 -3.07 7.42
C VAL A 213 -5.58 -1.76 6.65
N ASN A 214 -5.12 -1.72 5.40
CA ASN A 214 -5.27 -0.55 4.53
C ASN A 214 -6.74 -0.16 4.32
N VAL A 215 -7.61 -1.13 4.04
CA VAL A 215 -9.05 -0.89 3.87
C VAL A 215 -9.69 -0.41 5.18
N VAL A 216 -9.37 -1.05 6.32
CA VAL A 216 -9.93 -0.69 7.63
C VAL A 216 -9.49 0.71 8.07
N VAL A 217 -8.21 1.06 7.92
CA VAL A 217 -7.69 2.38 8.24
C VAL A 217 -8.32 3.45 7.35
N ALA A 218 -8.42 3.19 6.05
CA ALA A 218 -9.10 4.10 5.12
C ALA A 218 -10.57 4.33 5.50
N PHE A 219 -11.30 3.25 5.79
CA PHE A 219 -12.69 3.30 6.25
C PHE A 219 -12.84 4.15 7.53
N ALA A 220 -11.94 3.94 8.49
CA ALA A 220 -11.95 4.71 9.75
C ALA A 220 -11.69 6.19 9.53
N ILE A 221 -10.69 6.54 8.70
CA ILE A 221 -10.35 7.94 8.38
C ILE A 221 -11.52 8.63 7.65
N VAL A 222 -12.10 8.00 6.62
CA VAL A 222 -13.24 8.57 5.88
C VAL A 222 -14.42 8.79 6.81
N THR A 223 -14.78 7.78 7.60
CA THR A 223 -15.89 7.87 8.56
C THR A 223 -15.67 9.00 9.57
N ALA A 224 -14.47 9.09 10.15
CA ALA A 224 -14.12 10.14 11.10
C ALA A 224 -14.14 11.53 10.46
N SER A 225 -13.56 11.68 9.27
CA SER A 225 -13.54 12.94 8.53
C SER A 225 -14.97 13.46 8.25
N LEU A 226 -15.84 12.62 7.72
CA LEU A 226 -17.20 13.00 7.38
C LEU A 226 -18.06 13.32 8.63
N SER A 227 -17.77 12.66 9.77
CA SER A 227 -18.52 12.86 11.02
C SER A 227 -18.01 14.06 11.82
N ILE A 228 -16.70 14.29 11.87
CA ILE A 228 -16.08 15.32 12.74
C ILE A 228 -15.93 16.63 11.97
N VAL A 229 -15.35 16.59 10.77
CA VAL A 229 -15.13 17.77 9.93
C VAL A 229 -16.36 18.05 9.08
N GLY A 230 -16.92 17.04 8.45
CA GLY A 230 -18.07 17.13 7.56
C GLY A 230 -17.68 17.31 6.10
N VAL A 231 -18.70 17.42 5.26
CA VAL A 231 -18.57 17.69 3.82
C VAL A 231 -19.05 19.08 3.49
N THR A 232 -18.38 19.73 2.55
CA THR A 232 -18.87 20.95 1.94
C THR A 232 -20.01 20.60 1.00
N SER A 233 -21.23 20.94 1.37
CA SER A 233 -22.42 20.70 0.56
C SER A 233 -22.93 22.00 -0.03
N ALA A 234 -23.24 21.99 -1.33
CA ALA A 234 -23.91 23.11 -1.97
C ALA A 234 -25.28 23.34 -1.33
N VAL A 235 -25.59 24.57 -0.99
CA VAL A 235 -26.89 24.98 -0.53
C VAL A 235 -27.77 25.17 -1.78
N ASN A 236 -28.92 24.53 -1.82
CA ASN A 236 -29.84 24.73 -2.92
C ASN A 236 -30.54 26.10 -2.80
N SER A 237 -29.76 27.16 -3.06
CA SER A 237 -30.23 28.54 -3.08
C SER A 237 -29.69 29.23 -4.32
N ASN A 238 -30.42 30.23 -4.83
CA ASN A 238 -29.98 31.03 -5.96
C ASN A 238 -28.94 32.12 -5.60
N LYS A 239 -28.31 32.02 -4.42
CA LYS A 239 -27.27 32.93 -3.96
C LYS A 239 -25.87 32.38 -4.35
N LEU A 240 -25.04 33.23 -4.94
CA LEU A 240 -23.70 32.89 -5.35
C LEU A 240 -22.76 32.71 -4.14
N GLY A 241 -22.04 31.63 -4.06
CA GLY A 241 -20.95 31.38 -3.11
C GLY A 241 -19.65 32.01 -3.56
N GLY A 242 -19.37 31.97 -4.86
CA GLY A 242 -18.15 32.50 -5.47
C GLY A 242 -18.35 32.92 -6.93
N VAL A 243 -17.41 33.72 -7.41
CA VAL A 243 -17.30 34.08 -8.84
C VAL A 243 -15.82 34.00 -9.21
N GLU A 244 -15.51 33.17 -10.21
CA GLU A 244 -14.15 32.94 -10.68
C GLU A 244 -13.58 34.16 -11.38
N SER A 245 -12.38 34.60 -10.98
CA SER A 245 -11.71 35.77 -11.56
C SER A 245 -11.45 35.56 -13.05
N GLY A 246 -11.78 36.56 -13.87
CA GLY A 246 -11.61 36.51 -15.32
C GLY A 246 -12.69 35.74 -16.09
N SER A 247 -13.62 35.08 -15.40
CA SER A 247 -14.75 34.37 -15.97
C SER A 247 -15.75 35.30 -16.68
N TYR A 248 -16.71 34.74 -17.41
CA TYR A 248 -17.82 35.52 -18.00
C TYR A 248 -18.70 36.18 -16.93
N ALA A 249 -18.93 35.48 -15.81
CA ALA A 249 -19.67 36.03 -14.66
C ALA A 249 -18.92 37.22 -14.03
N TYR A 250 -17.60 37.08 -13.85
CA TYR A 250 -16.76 38.19 -13.32
C TYR A 250 -16.78 39.42 -14.23
N LYS A 251 -16.61 39.22 -15.57
CA LYS A 251 -16.67 40.30 -16.56
C LYS A 251 -18.02 40.98 -16.66
N ALA A 252 -19.10 40.24 -16.37
CA ALA A 252 -20.46 40.78 -16.30
C ALA A 252 -20.71 41.53 -14.97
N GLY A 253 -19.74 41.58 -14.03
CA GLY A 253 -19.84 42.30 -12.78
C GLY A 253 -20.53 41.55 -11.64
N LEU A 254 -20.77 40.25 -11.78
CA LEU A 254 -21.30 39.40 -10.71
C LEU A 254 -20.26 39.23 -9.60
N ARG A 255 -20.72 39.06 -8.36
CA ARG A 255 -19.90 38.90 -7.16
C ARG A 255 -20.45 37.80 -6.26
N ALA A 256 -19.61 37.24 -5.42
CA ALA A 256 -20.07 36.39 -4.32
C ALA A 256 -21.12 37.11 -3.47
N GLY A 257 -22.17 36.40 -3.10
CA GLY A 257 -23.28 36.93 -2.33
C GLY A 257 -24.46 37.46 -3.18
N ASP A 258 -24.31 37.68 -4.49
CA ASP A 258 -25.43 38.04 -5.38
C ASP A 258 -26.47 36.93 -5.41
N ARG A 259 -27.74 37.28 -5.43
CA ARG A 259 -28.85 36.36 -5.61
C ARG A 259 -29.33 36.42 -7.05
N ILE A 260 -29.18 35.35 -7.79
CA ILE A 260 -29.63 35.29 -9.19
C ILE A 260 -31.14 35.09 -9.24
N THR A 261 -31.86 36.04 -9.84
CA THR A 261 -33.31 35.98 -9.94
C THR A 261 -33.80 35.57 -11.31
N ALA A 262 -33.05 35.85 -12.39
CA ALA A 262 -33.35 35.33 -13.72
C ALA A 262 -32.08 35.23 -14.60
N ILE A 263 -32.07 34.30 -15.57
CA ILE A 263 -31.03 34.16 -16.58
C ILE A 263 -31.70 33.98 -17.94
N GLY A 264 -31.35 34.82 -18.92
CA GLY A 264 -31.93 34.78 -20.28
C GLY A 264 -33.46 34.88 -20.29
N GLY A 265 -34.04 35.58 -19.31
CA GLY A 265 -35.50 35.71 -19.12
C GLY A 265 -36.14 34.56 -18.34
N THR A 266 -35.42 33.50 -18.00
CA THR A 266 -35.91 32.39 -17.16
C THR A 266 -35.70 32.72 -15.68
N SER A 267 -36.78 32.75 -14.90
CA SER A 267 -36.73 32.99 -13.45
C SER A 267 -36.06 31.84 -12.70
N THR A 268 -35.26 32.15 -11.68
CA THR A 268 -34.53 31.21 -10.83
C THR A 268 -34.81 31.46 -9.37
N SER A 269 -35.18 30.41 -8.62
CA SER A 269 -35.46 30.45 -7.18
C SER A 269 -34.47 29.68 -6.33
N ASP A 270 -33.75 28.77 -6.95
CA ASP A 270 -32.80 27.88 -6.31
C ASP A 270 -31.61 27.58 -7.25
N TRP A 271 -30.61 26.82 -6.75
CA TRP A 271 -29.40 26.53 -7.52
C TRP A 271 -29.67 25.64 -8.75
N ASN A 272 -30.59 24.67 -8.63
CA ASN A 272 -30.94 23.83 -9.77
C ASN A 272 -31.58 24.66 -10.90
N GLY A 273 -32.41 25.62 -10.54
CA GLY A 273 -32.96 26.58 -11.47
C GLY A 273 -31.89 27.45 -12.15
N VAL A 274 -30.89 27.90 -11.38
CA VAL A 274 -29.73 28.64 -11.95
C VAL A 274 -28.96 27.79 -12.94
N VAL A 275 -28.64 26.53 -12.60
CA VAL A 275 -27.92 25.60 -13.50
C VAL A 275 -28.73 25.33 -14.77
N THR A 276 -30.01 25.00 -14.64
CA THR A 276 -30.88 24.72 -15.77
C THR A 276 -31.02 25.91 -16.72
N ALA A 277 -31.20 27.11 -16.16
CA ALA A 277 -31.29 28.36 -16.95
C ALA A 277 -29.97 28.68 -17.66
N LEU A 278 -28.82 28.42 -17.00
CA LEU A 278 -27.50 28.58 -17.62
C LEU A 278 -27.29 27.59 -18.77
N ASP A 279 -27.61 26.33 -18.59
CA ASP A 279 -27.49 25.31 -19.63
C ASP A 279 -28.30 25.66 -20.88
N GLY A 280 -29.46 26.28 -20.68
CA GLY A 280 -30.32 26.77 -21.77
C GLY A 280 -29.69 27.90 -22.61
N VAL A 281 -28.81 28.72 -22.02
CA VAL A 281 -28.24 29.88 -22.71
C VAL A 281 -26.79 29.70 -23.16
N LEU A 282 -25.95 28.95 -22.38
CA LEU A 282 -24.51 28.80 -22.65
C LEU A 282 -24.20 28.12 -23.99
N GLY A 283 -25.08 27.21 -24.45
CA GLY A 283 -24.94 26.50 -25.71
C GLY A 283 -25.32 27.34 -26.96
N THR A 284 -26.03 28.44 -26.80
CA THR A 284 -26.67 29.18 -27.91
C THR A 284 -25.72 30.11 -28.67
N ARG A 285 -24.55 30.42 -28.15
CA ARG A 285 -23.60 31.42 -28.71
C ARG A 285 -24.17 32.84 -28.79
N LYS A 286 -25.30 33.15 -28.15
CA LYS A 286 -25.94 34.45 -28.10
C LYS A 286 -25.66 35.14 -26.78
N ASP A 287 -25.55 36.43 -26.78
CA ASP A 287 -25.48 37.25 -25.60
C ASP A 287 -26.80 37.09 -24.82
N PHE A 288 -26.71 37.11 -23.51
CA PHE A 288 -27.85 36.95 -22.61
C PHE A 288 -27.75 37.85 -21.38
N THR A 289 -28.86 38.02 -20.70
CA THR A 289 -28.93 38.86 -19.51
C THR A 289 -29.00 37.98 -18.25
N VAL A 290 -28.38 38.46 -17.17
CA VAL A 290 -28.50 37.87 -15.83
C VAL A 290 -29.06 38.96 -14.92
N THR A 291 -30.27 38.74 -14.36
CA THR A 291 -30.86 39.57 -13.35
C THR A 291 -30.49 39.05 -11.97
N TYR A 292 -29.99 39.89 -11.11
CA TYR A 292 -29.57 39.54 -9.76
C TYR A 292 -29.92 40.60 -8.76
N GLU A 293 -30.02 40.21 -7.51
CA GLU A 293 -30.24 41.10 -6.36
C GLU A 293 -28.94 41.24 -5.57
N ARG A 294 -28.51 42.49 -5.31
CA ARG A 294 -27.37 42.81 -4.46
C ARG A 294 -27.80 43.91 -3.43
N SER A 295 -27.65 43.62 -2.15
CA SER A 295 -28.04 44.51 -1.05
C SER A 295 -29.49 44.96 -1.15
N GLY A 296 -30.40 44.07 -1.56
CA GLY A 296 -31.85 44.34 -1.67
C GLY A 296 -32.26 45.17 -2.92
N ARG A 297 -31.34 45.42 -3.86
CA ARG A 297 -31.60 46.13 -5.11
C ARG A 297 -31.42 45.18 -6.30
N SER A 298 -32.36 45.25 -7.22
CA SER A 298 -32.30 44.47 -8.47
C SER A 298 -31.35 45.12 -9.46
N HIS A 299 -30.52 44.31 -10.09
CA HIS A 299 -29.55 44.70 -11.13
C HIS A 299 -29.66 43.73 -12.31
N THR A 300 -29.33 44.22 -13.48
CA THR A 300 -29.22 43.39 -14.68
C THR A 300 -27.83 43.52 -15.29
N ALA A 301 -27.17 42.39 -15.51
CA ALA A 301 -25.88 42.33 -16.17
C ALA A 301 -26.03 41.71 -17.58
N ASN A 302 -25.38 42.32 -18.57
CA ASN A 302 -25.30 41.77 -19.90
C ASN A 302 -24.05 40.89 -20.01
N VAL A 303 -24.24 39.63 -20.41
CA VAL A 303 -23.16 38.67 -20.64
C VAL A 303 -22.91 38.60 -22.13
N SER A 304 -21.77 39.12 -22.57
CA SER A 304 -21.37 39.03 -23.99
C SER A 304 -20.48 37.81 -24.20
N VAL A 305 -20.94 36.91 -25.07
CA VAL A 305 -20.20 35.69 -25.43
C VAL A 305 -19.50 35.82 -26.79
N ASN A 306 -19.73 36.94 -27.50
CA ASN A 306 -19.09 37.25 -28.81
C ASN A 306 -19.16 36.07 -29.79
N GLY A 307 -20.30 35.38 -29.88
CA GLY A 307 -20.50 34.22 -30.76
C GLY A 307 -19.72 32.94 -30.36
N LYS A 308 -19.03 32.94 -29.23
CA LYS A 308 -18.27 31.76 -28.76
C LYS A 308 -19.17 30.84 -27.95
N LYS A 309 -18.94 29.55 -28.06
CA LYS A 309 -19.59 28.57 -27.20
C LYS A 309 -18.92 28.63 -25.82
N VAL A 310 -19.66 29.07 -24.82
CA VAL A 310 -19.20 29.11 -23.43
C VAL A 310 -19.41 27.74 -22.78
N LYS A 311 -18.37 27.16 -22.24
CA LYS A 311 -18.45 25.88 -21.52
C LYS A 311 -18.63 26.07 -20.01
N VAL A 312 -18.07 27.15 -19.45
CA VAL A 312 -18.07 27.44 -18.02
C VAL A 312 -18.40 28.92 -17.82
N PHE A 313 -19.40 29.22 -17.02
CA PHE A 313 -19.80 30.58 -16.70
C PHE A 313 -18.95 31.21 -15.59
N GLY A 314 -18.45 30.36 -14.65
CA GLY A 314 -17.55 30.75 -13.54
C GLY A 314 -18.29 31.29 -12.34
N ILE A 315 -19.36 30.61 -11.92
CA ILE A 315 -20.06 30.85 -10.65
C ILE A 315 -20.13 29.59 -9.82
N ASP A 316 -20.06 29.76 -8.50
CA ASP A 316 -20.16 28.68 -7.53
C ASP A 316 -21.41 28.84 -6.68
N ALA A 317 -22.01 27.71 -6.31
CA ALA A 317 -23.10 27.66 -5.34
C ALA A 317 -22.62 28.14 -3.96
N GLN A 318 -23.51 28.75 -3.19
CA GLN A 318 -23.27 28.92 -1.78
C GLN A 318 -23.11 27.54 -1.14
N SER A 319 -22.05 27.36 -0.37
CA SER A 319 -21.77 26.08 0.29
C SER A 319 -21.77 26.26 1.81
N ARG A 320 -22.11 25.19 2.50
CA ARG A 320 -21.94 25.09 3.94
C ARG A 320 -21.35 23.75 4.33
N GLN A 321 -20.64 23.72 5.43
CA GLN A 321 -20.14 22.47 6.00
C GLN A 321 -21.27 21.74 6.74
N VAL A 322 -21.51 20.48 6.36
CA VAL A 322 -22.53 19.62 6.97
C VAL A 322 -21.82 18.38 7.53
N ARG A 323 -21.92 18.17 8.83
CA ARG A 323 -21.43 16.95 9.48
C ARG A 323 -22.47 15.85 9.33
N LEU A 324 -22.01 14.68 8.93
CA LEU A 324 -22.88 13.52 8.81
C LEU A 324 -22.88 12.73 10.12
N PRO A 325 -23.99 12.14 10.53
CA PRO A 325 -24.00 11.14 11.60
C PRO A 325 -23.04 10.00 11.31
N VAL A 326 -22.41 9.42 12.34
CA VAL A 326 -21.39 8.37 12.20
C VAL A 326 -21.86 7.23 11.30
N TRP A 327 -23.08 6.76 11.43
CA TRP A 327 -23.64 5.67 10.63
C TRP A 327 -23.78 6.05 9.14
N GLN A 328 -24.13 7.31 8.81
CA GLN A 328 -24.18 7.79 7.42
C GLN A 328 -22.76 7.93 6.85
N SER A 329 -21.82 8.40 7.65
CA SER A 329 -20.40 8.49 7.29
C SER A 329 -19.80 7.11 7.00
N ALA A 330 -20.13 6.11 7.84
CA ALA A 330 -19.72 4.72 7.63
C ALA A 330 -20.33 4.13 6.37
N LEU A 331 -21.61 4.41 6.10
CA LEU A 331 -22.28 3.96 4.85
C LEU A 331 -21.62 4.60 3.62
N ALA A 332 -21.30 5.89 3.68
CA ALA A 332 -20.61 6.58 2.59
C ALA A 332 -19.21 6.00 2.35
N ALA A 333 -18.47 5.71 3.43
CA ALA A 333 -17.15 5.06 3.34
C ALA A 333 -17.26 3.65 2.72
N LEU A 334 -18.29 2.87 3.07
CA LEU A 334 -18.57 1.56 2.49
C LEU A 334 -18.91 1.66 1.00
N GLN A 335 -19.76 2.59 0.62
CA GLN A 335 -20.12 2.83 -0.79
C GLN A 335 -18.89 3.21 -1.62
N TYR A 336 -18.03 4.10 -1.06
CA TYR A 336 -16.77 4.43 -1.69
C TYR A 336 -15.89 3.18 -1.86
N GLY A 337 -15.74 2.35 -0.82
CA GLY A 337 -15.00 1.09 -0.89
C GLY A 337 -15.54 0.14 -1.97
N GLN A 338 -16.86 0.05 -2.13
CA GLN A 338 -17.48 -0.74 -3.21
C GLN A 338 -17.12 -0.23 -4.61
N GLU A 339 -17.09 1.08 -4.82
CA GLU A 339 -16.71 1.65 -6.12
C GLU A 339 -15.22 1.41 -6.41
N VAL A 340 -14.35 1.51 -5.40
CA VAL A 340 -12.92 1.18 -5.55
C VAL A 340 -12.73 -0.32 -5.84
N ALA A 341 -13.45 -1.19 -5.16
CA ALA A 341 -13.41 -2.63 -5.42
C ALA A 341 -13.86 -2.96 -6.85
N LYS A 342 -14.95 -2.35 -7.34
CA LYS A 342 -15.40 -2.49 -8.74
C LYS A 342 -14.33 -2.02 -9.71
N PHE A 343 -13.70 -0.86 -9.45
CA PHE A 343 -12.62 -0.34 -10.27
C PHE A 343 -11.43 -1.33 -10.35
N ALA A 344 -11.03 -1.90 -9.21
CA ALA A 344 -9.97 -2.90 -9.17
C ALA A 344 -10.32 -4.14 -10.02
N VAL A 345 -11.55 -4.66 -9.88
CA VAL A 345 -12.01 -5.81 -10.69
C VAL A 345 -12.07 -5.46 -12.19
N GLN A 346 -12.50 -4.27 -12.55
CA GLN A 346 -12.56 -3.82 -13.95
C GLN A 346 -11.19 -3.76 -14.63
N LEU A 347 -10.10 -3.58 -13.86
CA LEU A 347 -8.74 -3.60 -14.41
C LEU A 347 -8.32 -4.98 -14.94
N ILE A 348 -8.87 -6.07 -14.41
CA ILE A 348 -8.55 -7.42 -14.86
C ILE A 348 -9.54 -7.97 -15.89
N ILE A 349 -10.64 -7.27 -16.17
CA ILE A 349 -11.60 -7.65 -17.22
C ILE A 349 -11.13 -7.07 -18.56
N PRO A 350 -10.71 -7.89 -19.55
CA PRO A 350 -10.06 -7.39 -20.77
C PRO A 350 -10.84 -6.32 -21.52
N GLN A 351 -12.17 -6.41 -21.54
CA GLN A 351 -13.06 -5.46 -22.24
C GLN A 351 -13.13 -4.08 -21.56
N GLN A 352 -12.78 -4.01 -20.27
CA GLN A 352 -12.88 -2.81 -19.45
C GLN A 352 -11.52 -2.22 -19.10
N THR A 353 -10.44 -3.01 -19.18
CA THR A 353 -9.08 -2.65 -18.78
C THR A 353 -8.65 -1.31 -19.40
N MET A 354 -8.76 -1.14 -20.70
CA MET A 354 -8.30 0.09 -21.38
C MET A 354 -9.10 1.32 -20.97
N LYS A 355 -10.41 1.20 -20.79
CA LYS A 355 -11.27 2.29 -20.31
C LYS A 355 -10.92 2.65 -18.86
N THR A 356 -10.77 1.66 -17.99
CA THR A 356 -10.43 1.85 -16.58
C THR A 356 -9.03 2.45 -16.44
N LEU A 357 -8.08 1.99 -17.26
CA LEU A 357 -6.71 2.47 -17.27
C LEU A 357 -6.58 3.93 -17.70
N SER A 358 -7.49 4.42 -18.57
CA SER A 358 -7.49 5.84 -18.97
C SER A 358 -7.78 6.81 -17.81
N SER A 359 -8.41 6.33 -16.73
CA SER A 359 -8.69 7.09 -15.50
C SER A 359 -7.71 6.79 -14.36
N ALA A 360 -6.80 5.82 -14.53
CA ALA A 360 -5.78 5.50 -13.53
C ALA A 360 -4.69 6.59 -13.50
N SER A 361 -4.16 6.85 -12.31
CA SER A 361 -3.01 7.74 -12.08
C SER A 361 -1.77 6.94 -11.73
N SER A 362 -0.61 7.40 -12.19
CA SER A 362 0.69 6.87 -11.81
C SER A 362 1.18 7.46 -10.47
N VAL A 363 2.35 7.02 -10.01
CA VAL A 363 3.02 7.61 -8.84
C VAL A 363 3.22 9.12 -8.99
N VAL A 364 3.45 9.61 -10.22
CA VAL A 364 3.61 11.05 -10.49
C VAL A 364 2.30 11.81 -10.26
N GLY A 365 1.18 11.28 -10.78
CA GLY A 365 -0.14 11.87 -10.56
C GLY A 365 -0.56 11.82 -9.09
N ILE A 366 -0.31 10.69 -8.41
CA ILE A 366 -0.54 10.55 -6.96
C ILE A 366 0.29 11.59 -6.18
N SER A 367 1.56 11.78 -6.53
CA SER A 367 2.43 12.76 -5.85
C SER A 367 1.96 14.20 -6.04
N ALA A 368 1.52 14.56 -7.24
CA ALA A 368 0.96 15.88 -7.53
C ALA A 368 -0.34 16.11 -6.73
N ALA A 369 -1.25 15.13 -6.72
CA ALA A 369 -2.49 15.19 -5.96
C ALA A 369 -2.25 15.23 -4.44
N ALA A 370 -1.26 14.50 -3.92
CA ALA A 370 -0.84 14.56 -2.51
C ALA A 370 -0.40 15.96 -2.11
N SER A 371 0.42 16.61 -2.95
CA SER A 371 0.86 17.99 -2.72
C SER A 371 -0.30 18.98 -2.74
N GLN A 372 -1.28 18.79 -3.62
CA GLN A 372 -2.48 19.61 -3.68
C GLN A 372 -3.35 19.41 -2.45
N ALA A 373 -3.59 18.18 -2.04
CA ALA A 373 -4.36 17.85 -0.84
C ALA A 373 -3.72 18.44 0.42
N ALA A 374 -2.38 18.36 0.53
CA ALA A 374 -1.63 18.97 1.65
C ALA A 374 -1.77 20.49 1.68
N ALA A 375 -1.78 21.16 0.52
CA ALA A 375 -1.98 22.60 0.43
C ALA A 375 -3.42 23.02 0.77
N SER A 376 -4.41 22.15 0.53
CA SER A 376 -5.82 22.41 0.86
C SER A 376 -6.11 22.23 2.36
N GLY A 377 -5.29 21.46 3.08
CA GLY A 377 -5.39 21.30 4.53
C GLY A 377 -5.22 19.86 5.02
N VAL A 378 -5.10 19.70 6.33
CA VAL A 378 -4.84 18.39 6.94
C VAL A 378 -5.97 17.40 6.67
N ASN A 379 -7.23 17.84 6.70
CA ASN A 379 -8.36 16.95 6.44
C ASN A 379 -8.36 16.42 5.01
N ASP A 380 -8.07 17.27 4.04
CA ASP A 380 -8.02 16.88 2.63
C ASP A 380 -6.86 15.92 2.37
N LEU A 381 -5.72 16.14 3.02
CA LEU A 381 -4.59 15.21 2.99
C LEU A 381 -4.95 13.85 3.60
N LEU A 382 -5.62 13.83 4.75
CA LEU A 382 -6.06 12.59 5.39
C LEU A 382 -7.08 11.83 4.52
N LEU A 383 -8.03 12.52 3.94
CA LEU A 383 -8.98 11.92 2.98
C LEU A 383 -8.26 11.38 1.76
N PHE A 384 -7.29 12.12 1.22
CA PHE A 384 -6.48 11.64 0.10
C PHE A 384 -5.68 10.37 0.46
N ILE A 385 -5.02 10.35 1.63
CA ILE A 385 -4.34 9.16 2.16
C ILE A 385 -5.32 7.99 2.26
N ALA A 386 -6.52 8.22 2.80
CA ALA A 386 -7.54 7.18 2.93
C ALA A 386 -8.00 6.65 1.57
N MET A 387 -8.20 7.53 0.58
CA MET A 387 -8.58 7.13 -0.78
C MET A 387 -7.51 6.25 -1.43
N VAL A 388 -6.24 6.63 -1.34
CA VAL A 388 -5.13 5.85 -1.89
C VAL A 388 -4.94 4.55 -1.11
N SER A 389 -5.09 4.57 0.23
CA SER A 389 -5.05 3.38 1.09
C SER A 389 -6.12 2.35 0.71
N MET A 390 -7.36 2.81 0.52
CA MET A 390 -8.46 1.96 0.07
C MET A 390 -8.14 1.30 -1.29
N SER A 391 -7.64 2.11 -2.22
CA SER A 391 -7.24 1.64 -3.56
C SER A 391 -6.11 0.62 -3.47
N LEU A 392 -5.08 0.89 -2.68
CA LEU A 392 -3.95 -0.03 -2.48
C LEU A 392 -4.40 -1.35 -1.85
N GLY A 393 -5.31 -1.30 -0.86
CA GLY A 393 -5.89 -2.49 -0.25
C GLY A 393 -6.61 -3.38 -1.25
N PHE A 394 -7.52 -2.84 -2.06
CA PHE A 394 -8.24 -3.63 -3.07
C PHE A 394 -7.35 -4.07 -4.23
N MET A 395 -6.42 -3.23 -4.68
CA MET A 395 -5.48 -3.60 -5.74
C MET A 395 -4.59 -4.78 -5.30
N ASN A 396 -4.10 -4.79 -4.06
CA ASN A 396 -3.29 -5.89 -3.53
C ASN A 396 -4.08 -7.20 -3.35
N LEU A 397 -5.41 -7.16 -3.33
CA LEU A 397 -6.25 -8.36 -3.31
C LEU A 397 -6.52 -8.94 -4.71
N LEU A 398 -6.09 -8.29 -5.79
CA LEU A 398 -6.22 -8.86 -7.13
C LEU A 398 -5.42 -10.18 -7.25
N PRO A 399 -5.98 -11.20 -7.89
CA PRO A 399 -5.35 -12.53 -8.01
C PRO A 399 -4.23 -12.54 -9.05
N ILE A 400 -3.28 -11.61 -8.93
CA ILE A 400 -2.17 -11.41 -9.86
C ILE A 400 -0.87 -11.30 -9.05
N PRO A 401 0.04 -12.30 -9.11
CA PRO A 401 1.38 -12.13 -8.56
C PRO A 401 2.12 -10.95 -9.25
N PRO A 402 2.92 -10.17 -8.54
CA PRO A 402 3.46 -10.39 -7.19
C PRO A 402 2.61 -9.87 -6.03
N LEU A 403 1.35 -9.46 -6.26
CA LEU A 403 0.47 -8.96 -5.20
C LEU A 403 0.07 -10.06 -4.20
N ASP A 404 -0.40 -9.66 -3.01
CA ASP A 404 -0.82 -10.59 -1.96
C ASP A 404 -1.99 -11.47 -2.40
N GLY A 405 -2.96 -10.91 -3.15
CA GLY A 405 -4.06 -11.66 -3.75
C GLY A 405 -3.59 -12.74 -4.71
N GLY A 406 -2.49 -12.50 -5.44
CA GLY A 406 -1.86 -13.52 -6.28
C GLY A 406 -1.21 -14.63 -5.46
N LYS A 407 -0.55 -14.29 -4.33
CA LYS A 407 -0.02 -15.30 -3.39
C LYS A 407 -1.17 -16.10 -2.75
N ILE A 408 -2.27 -15.45 -2.38
CA ILE A 408 -3.48 -16.13 -1.87
C ILE A 408 -4.04 -17.09 -2.93
N LEU A 409 -4.10 -16.70 -4.19
CA LEU A 409 -4.53 -17.57 -5.28
C LEU A 409 -3.63 -18.81 -5.39
N ILE A 410 -2.31 -18.64 -5.29
CA ILE A 410 -1.35 -19.76 -5.29
C ILE A 410 -1.64 -20.70 -4.12
N GLU A 411 -1.88 -20.18 -2.91
CA GLU A 411 -2.24 -20.99 -1.74
C GLU A 411 -3.54 -21.79 -1.95
N VAL A 412 -4.54 -21.17 -2.56
CA VAL A 412 -5.81 -21.85 -2.90
C VAL A 412 -5.59 -22.95 -3.94
N ILE A 413 -4.80 -22.69 -4.98
CA ILE A 413 -4.47 -23.72 -5.99
C ILE A 413 -3.74 -24.89 -5.34
N GLN A 414 -2.74 -24.65 -4.50
CA GLN A 414 -2.00 -25.70 -3.78
C GLN A 414 -2.91 -26.53 -2.88
N LEU A 415 -3.88 -25.90 -2.21
CA LEU A 415 -4.88 -26.59 -1.39
C LEU A 415 -5.75 -27.55 -2.24
N ILE A 416 -6.19 -27.09 -3.40
CA ILE A 416 -7.05 -27.90 -4.32
C ILE A 416 -6.25 -29.04 -4.93
N VAL A 417 -5.05 -28.75 -5.45
CA VAL A 417 -4.18 -29.72 -6.12
C VAL A 417 -3.51 -30.66 -5.12
N ARG A 418 -3.47 -30.29 -3.83
CA ARG A 418 -2.82 -31.03 -2.73
C ARG A 418 -1.33 -31.28 -2.97
N LYS A 419 -0.68 -30.42 -3.76
CA LYS A 419 0.76 -30.46 -4.05
C LYS A 419 1.30 -29.04 -4.09
N PRO A 420 2.52 -28.80 -3.59
CA PRO A 420 3.16 -27.51 -3.75
C PRO A 420 3.44 -27.24 -5.24
N LEU A 421 3.23 -26.00 -5.66
CA LEU A 421 3.64 -25.54 -6.98
C LEU A 421 5.17 -25.47 -7.04
N SER A 422 5.75 -25.94 -8.15
CA SER A 422 7.19 -25.84 -8.35
C SER A 422 7.64 -24.37 -8.34
N LEU A 423 8.85 -24.09 -7.84
CA LEU A 423 9.44 -22.75 -7.83
C LEU A 423 9.44 -22.13 -9.23
N ARG A 424 9.73 -22.92 -10.28
CA ARG A 424 9.69 -22.47 -11.67
C ARG A 424 8.29 -21.96 -12.07
N ALA A 425 7.24 -22.69 -11.70
CA ALA A 425 5.86 -22.28 -12.00
C ALA A 425 5.50 -20.97 -11.28
N GLN A 426 5.84 -20.84 -10.00
CA GLN A 426 5.62 -19.62 -9.21
C GLN A 426 6.38 -18.44 -9.82
N THR A 427 7.63 -18.63 -10.23
CA THR A 427 8.46 -17.61 -10.86
C THR A 427 7.87 -17.13 -12.19
N ILE A 428 7.45 -18.06 -13.06
CA ILE A 428 6.83 -17.72 -14.36
C ILE A 428 5.56 -16.88 -14.14
N VAL A 429 4.69 -17.32 -13.25
CA VAL A 429 3.44 -16.61 -12.95
C VAL A 429 3.73 -15.20 -12.38
N SER A 430 4.75 -15.08 -11.53
CA SER A 430 5.19 -13.77 -11.00
C SER A 430 5.74 -12.86 -12.08
N TYR A 431 6.52 -13.36 -13.05
CA TYR A 431 7.02 -12.55 -14.17
C TYR A 431 5.89 -12.08 -15.10
N VAL A 432 4.89 -12.92 -15.36
CA VAL A 432 3.72 -12.54 -16.16
C VAL A 432 2.93 -11.43 -15.45
N GLY A 433 2.71 -11.57 -14.14
CA GLY A 433 2.07 -10.53 -13.34
C GLY A 433 2.87 -9.22 -13.31
N LEU A 434 4.19 -9.30 -13.13
CA LEU A 434 5.09 -8.14 -13.16
C LEU A 434 5.04 -7.41 -14.51
N ALA A 435 5.03 -8.16 -15.62
CA ALA A 435 4.91 -7.60 -16.97
C ALA A 435 3.57 -6.87 -17.16
N PHE A 436 2.48 -7.44 -16.64
CA PHE A 436 1.17 -6.79 -16.65
C PHE A 436 1.17 -5.47 -15.84
N PHE A 437 1.77 -5.45 -14.64
CA PHE A 437 1.89 -4.23 -13.85
C PHE A 437 2.80 -3.19 -14.49
N ALA A 438 3.90 -3.61 -15.10
CA ALA A 438 4.78 -2.72 -15.86
C ALA A 438 4.02 -2.06 -17.01
N PHE A 439 3.18 -2.80 -17.73
CA PHE A 439 2.31 -2.27 -18.77
C PHE A 439 1.34 -1.21 -18.21
N ILE A 440 0.62 -1.52 -17.12
CA ILE A 440 -0.28 -0.56 -16.45
C ILE A 440 0.47 0.69 -16.03
N PHE A 441 1.64 0.54 -15.41
CA PHE A 441 2.45 1.64 -14.92
C PHE A 441 2.89 2.59 -16.06
N VAL A 442 3.42 2.03 -17.15
CA VAL A 442 3.87 2.82 -18.31
C VAL A 442 2.69 3.57 -18.95
N PHE A 443 1.53 2.92 -19.05
CA PHE A 443 0.35 3.55 -19.60
C PHE A 443 -0.19 4.68 -18.72
N ALA A 444 -0.29 4.46 -17.40
CA ALA A 444 -0.70 5.48 -16.44
C ALA A 444 0.29 6.65 -16.40
N LEU A 445 1.60 6.38 -16.45
CA LEU A 445 2.64 7.40 -16.51
C LEU A 445 2.52 8.27 -17.77
N LYS A 446 2.29 7.64 -18.92
CA LYS A 446 2.02 8.36 -20.17
C LYS A 446 0.80 9.30 -20.02
N ASN A 447 -0.31 8.81 -19.44
CA ASN A 447 -1.51 9.60 -19.25
C ASN A 447 -1.25 10.81 -18.33
N ASP A 448 -0.54 10.63 -17.22
CA ASP A 448 -0.25 11.70 -16.28
C ASP A 448 0.69 12.74 -16.91
N ILE A 449 1.75 12.32 -17.62
CA ILE A 449 2.63 13.25 -18.34
C ILE A 449 1.82 14.06 -19.38
N THR A 450 0.94 13.39 -20.12
CA THR A 450 0.10 14.08 -21.11
C THR A 450 -0.81 15.12 -20.45
N ARG A 451 -1.42 14.80 -19.31
CA ARG A 451 -2.26 15.74 -18.56
C ARG A 451 -1.48 16.90 -17.95
N LEU A 452 -0.26 16.65 -17.46
CA LEU A 452 0.56 17.68 -16.81
C LEU A 452 1.26 18.62 -17.82
N VAL A 453 1.53 18.14 -19.04
CA VAL A 453 2.27 18.90 -20.08
C VAL A 453 1.34 19.52 -21.11
N LEU A 454 0.25 18.87 -21.48
CA LEU A 454 -0.64 19.25 -22.57
C LEU A 454 -2.03 19.72 -22.12
N GLY A 455 -2.40 19.49 -20.84
CA GLY A 455 -3.70 19.88 -20.27
C GLY A 455 -3.65 21.19 -19.60
#